data_6690640b3976ccc498044b387ead5656
#
_entry.id   6690640b3976ccc498044b387ead5656
#
_cell.length_a   1.000
_cell.length_b   1.000
_cell.length_c   1.000
_cell.angle_alpha   90.00
_cell.angle_beta   90.00
_cell.angle_gamma   90.00
#
_symmetry.space_group_name_H-M   'P 1'
#
loop_
_entity.id
_entity.type
_entity.pdbx_description
1 polymer ?
#
loop_
_entity_poly.entity_id
_entity_poly.type
_entity_poly.pdbx_seq_one_letter_code
_entity_poly.pdbx_strand_id
1 'polypeptide(L)'
;MRRGRLLAAVSALFVAATAAVTALVPGTASAAAFPVSEAQFNQMFPNRIAFYSYAGLVDAAGKYAAFTGSGDETVRKQEAAAFLANINHESGGLVHVEELNQANWPLYCDAAQPYGCPAGQAAYHGRGPIQLSWNFNYKAAGDALGLDLLNNPDLVKNDASVAYQTGVWYWMTQTGPGSSTPHDAIVNGRGFGETIRSINGSLECNGGNPAQVQSRIDAYQRFTQILGVEPGGNLSC
;
A
#
# COMPACT_ATOMS: atom_id res chain seq x y z
N MET A 1 -42.52 -32.66 87.43
CA MET A 1 -41.98 -33.45 86.27
C MET A 1 -42.12 -32.67 84.97
N ARG A 2 -41.07 -32.04 84.51
CA ARG A 2 -41.05 -31.31 83.23
C ARG A 2 -39.91 -31.89 82.42
N ARG A 3 -40.24 -32.49 81.27
CA ARG A 3 -39.30 -33.05 80.30
C ARG A 3 -38.82 -31.91 79.38
N GLY A 4 -37.53 -31.61 79.48
CA GLY A 4 -36.90 -30.72 78.53
C GLY A 4 -36.60 -31.43 77.16
N ARG A 5 -36.98 -30.83 76.03
CA ARG A 5 -36.61 -31.28 74.73
C ARG A 5 -35.36 -30.48 74.26
N LEU A 6 -34.27 -31.21 74.00
CA LEU A 6 -33.11 -30.65 73.28
C LEU A 6 -33.44 -30.53 71.83
N LEU A 7 -33.27 -29.32 71.25
CA LEU A 7 -33.28 -29.08 69.87
C LEU A 7 -31.83 -29.08 69.36
N ALA A 8 -31.48 -30.00 68.53
CA ALA A 8 -30.20 -30.00 67.79
C ALA A 8 -30.28 -29.09 66.60
N ALA A 9 -29.44 -28.07 66.55
CA ALA A 9 -29.29 -27.22 65.39
C ALA A 9 -28.29 -27.85 64.41
N VAL A 10 -28.75 -28.14 63.18
CA VAL A 10 -27.88 -28.58 62.08
C VAL A 10 -27.46 -27.36 61.30
N SER A 11 -26.17 -27.01 61.41
CA SER A 11 -25.56 -25.95 60.62
C SER A 11 -25.17 -26.50 59.23
N ALA A 12 -25.85 -26.08 58.15
CA ALA A 12 -25.48 -26.38 56.78
C ALA A 12 -24.42 -25.37 56.31
N LEU A 13 -23.21 -25.84 56.06
CA LEU A 13 -22.17 -25.06 55.36
C LEU A 13 -22.50 -25.01 53.86
N PHE A 14 -22.83 -23.84 53.35
CA PHE A 14 -22.85 -23.58 51.91
C PHE A 14 -21.42 -23.23 51.46
N VAL A 15 -20.79 -24.11 50.68
CA VAL A 15 -19.57 -23.81 49.93
C VAL A 15 -19.98 -23.17 48.63
N ALA A 16 -19.77 -21.86 48.49
CA ALA A 16 -19.95 -21.15 47.24
C ALA A 16 -18.72 -21.37 46.36
N ALA A 17 -18.87 -22.19 45.33
CA ALA A 17 -17.84 -22.33 44.29
C ALA A 17 -17.93 -21.12 43.31
N THR A 18 -17.01 -20.18 43.43
CA THR A 18 -16.84 -19.10 42.48
C THR A 18 -16.11 -19.62 41.25
N ALA A 19 -16.83 -19.89 40.17
CA ALA A 19 -16.25 -20.15 38.86
C ALA A 19 -15.67 -18.82 38.29
N ALA A 20 -14.35 -18.71 38.26
CA ALA A 20 -13.68 -17.62 37.56
C ALA A 20 -13.84 -17.82 36.03
N VAL A 21 -14.71 -17.04 35.45
CA VAL A 21 -14.81 -16.94 33.96
C VAL A 21 -13.65 -16.07 33.50
N THR A 22 -12.57 -16.69 32.98
CA THR A 22 -11.52 -16.00 32.27
C THR A 22 -12.06 -15.61 30.89
N ALA A 23 -12.45 -14.35 30.75
CA ALA A 23 -12.77 -13.78 29.45
C ALA A 23 -11.48 -13.79 28.59
N LEU A 24 -11.44 -14.62 27.57
CA LEU A 24 -10.45 -14.52 26.48
C LEU A 24 -10.70 -13.18 25.80
N VAL A 25 -9.85 -12.19 26.06
CA VAL A 25 -9.79 -10.97 25.26
C VAL A 25 -9.28 -11.40 23.88
N PRO A 26 -10.06 -11.22 22.79
CA PRO A 26 -9.53 -11.49 21.45
C PRO A 26 -8.32 -10.59 21.27
N GLY A 27 -7.14 -11.20 21.10
CA GLY A 27 -5.93 -10.47 20.78
C GLY A 27 -6.18 -9.72 19.48
N THR A 28 -6.01 -8.40 19.49
CA THR A 28 -5.94 -7.62 18.28
C THR A 28 -4.81 -8.20 17.43
N ALA A 29 -5.15 -8.82 16.30
CA ALA A 29 -4.14 -9.26 15.34
C ALA A 29 -3.26 -8.04 15.02
N SER A 30 -2.00 -8.07 15.46
CA SER A 30 -1.04 -7.04 15.09
C SER A 30 -0.94 -7.06 13.56
N ALA A 31 -1.10 -5.90 12.92
CA ALA A 31 -0.84 -5.78 11.50
C ALA A 31 0.54 -6.38 11.22
N ALA A 32 0.61 -7.28 10.22
CA ALA A 32 1.86 -7.92 9.90
C ALA A 32 2.89 -6.85 9.51
N ALA A 33 4.09 -6.93 10.05
CA ALA A 33 5.15 -5.99 9.74
C ALA A 33 5.44 -5.98 8.22
N PHE A 34 5.78 -4.81 7.68
CA PHE A 34 6.17 -4.68 6.28
C PHE A 34 7.33 -5.64 5.97
N PRO A 35 7.23 -6.48 4.92
CA PRO A 35 8.14 -7.62 4.74
C PRO A 35 9.51 -7.28 4.15
N VAL A 36 9.85 -5.99 4.07
CA VAL A 36 11.15 -5.49 3.59
C VAL A 36 11.85 -4.76 4.72
N SER A 37 13.06 -5.16 5.07
CA SER A 37 13.89 -4.44 6.04
C SER A 37 14.50 -3.19 5.43
N GLU A 38 14.96 -2.24 6.27
CA GLU A 38 15.65 -1.04 5.80
C GLU A 38 16.94 -1.38 5.04
N ALA A 39 17.68 -2.42 5.45
CA ALA A 39 18.87 -2.87 4.75
C ALA A 39 18.55 -3.37 3.34
N GLN A 40 17.47 -4.15 3.17
CA GLN A 40 17.00 -4.61 1.86
C GLN A 40 16.50 -3.44 1.00
N PHE A 41 15.76 -2.50 1.59
CA PHE A 41 15.34 -1.28 0.89
C PHE A 41 16.53 -0.45 0.41
N ASN A 42 17.57 -0.29 1.23
CA ASN A 42 18.80 0.37 0.83
C ASN A 42 19.54 -0.36 -0.30
N GLN A 43 19.50 -1.70 -0.31
CA GLN A 43 20.05 -2.52 -1.40
C GLN A 43 19.23 -2.39 -2.69
N MET A 44 17.90 -2.29 -2.60
CA MET A 44 17.01 -2.08 -3.75
C MET A 44 17.23 -0.71 -4.40
N PHE A 45 17.44 0.32 -3.58
CA PHE A 45 17.52 1.73 -4.00
C PHE A 45 18.80 2.42 -3.50
N PRO A 46 19.97 2.01 -3.99
CA PRO A 46 21.26 2.53 -3.49
C PRO A 46 21.48 4.02 -3.80
N ASN A 47 20.81 4.55 -4.82
CA ASN A 47 20.96 5.92 -5.30
C ASN A 47 19.75 6.82 -5.01
N ARG A 48 18.80 6.35 -4.19
CA ARG A 48 17.60 7.14 -3.87
C ARG A 48 17.98 8.45 -3.18
N ILE A 49 17.18 9.47 -3.39
CA ILE A 49 17.33 10.74 -2.66
C ILE A 49 16.78 10.61 -1.23
N ALA A 50 17.28 11.46 -0.32
CA ALA A 50 16.92 11.43 1.10
C ALA A 50 15.40 11.63 1.36
N PHE A 51 14.70 12.32 0.46
CA PHE A 51 13.24 12.49 0.52
C PHE A 51 12.51 11.14 0.62
N TYR A 52 12.89 10.16 -0.18
CA TYR A 52 12.27 8.84 -0.17
C TYR A 52 12.84 7.96 0.95
N SER A 53 12.48 8.26 2.20
CA SER A 53 12.95 7.55 3.38
C SER A 53 12.24 6.20 3.56
N TYR A 54 12.94 5.23 4.17
CA TYR A 54 12.33 3.96 4.58
C TYR A 54 11.22 4.15 5.62
N ALA A 55 11.41 5.07 6.56
CA ALA A 55 10.39 5.38 7.58
C ALA A 55 9.08 5.88 6.94
N GLY A 56 9.16 6.75 5.92
CA GLY A 56 7.99 7.22 5.18
C GLY A 56 7.26 6.09 4.44
N LEU A 57 8.00 5.13 3.86
CA LEU A 57 7.42 3.95 3.24
C LEU A 57 6.68 3.07 4.26
N VAL A 58 7.28 2.79 5.41
CA VAL A 58 6.66 1.96 6.46
C VAL A 58 5.41 2.63 7.05
N ASP A 59 5.45 3.95 7.27
CA ASP A 59 4.28 4.71 7.72
C ASP A 59 3.13 4.61 6.70
N ALA A 60 3.43 4.81 5.42
CA ALA A 60 2.44 4.68 4.35
C ALA A 60 1.87 3.26 4.23
N ALA A 61 2.71 2.23 4.32
CA ALA A 61 2.29 0.83 4.30
C ALA A 61 1.32 0.51 5.44
N GLY A 62 1.52 1.10 6.61
CA GLY A 62 0.66 0.92 7.78
C GLY A 62 -0.76 1.50 7.64
N LYS A 63 -1.02 2.33 6.63
CA LYS A 63 -2.37 2.90 6.39
C LYS A 63 -3.34 1.89 5.75
N TYR A 64 -2.83 0.85 5.12
CA TYR A 64 -3.61 -0.19 4.46
C TYR A 64 -3.20 -1.56 4.99
N ALA A 65 -3.93 -2.10 5.97
CA ALA A 65 -3.59 -3.36 6.63
C ALA A 65 -3.47 -4.56 5.69
N ALA A 66 -4.18 -4.55 4.56
CA ALA A 66 -4.11 -5.59 3.54
C ALA A 66 -2.88 -5.45 2.63
N PHE A 67 -2.30 -4.26 2.49
CA PHE A 67 -1.09 -4.05 1.71
C PHE A 67 0.08 -4.82 2.34
N THR A 68 0.62 -5.76 1.59
CA THR A 68 1.63 -6.73 2.07
C THR A 68 1.22 -7.49 3.34
N GLY A 69 -0.08 -7.47 3.68
CA GLY A 69 -0.66 -8.18 4.82
C GLY A 69 -1.46 -9.42 4.42
N SER A 70 -1.76 -9.59 3.13
CA SER A 70 -2.58 -10.67 2.58
C SER A 70 -1.74 -11.86 2.10
N GLY A 71 -2.31 -13.06 2.17
CA GLY A 71 -1.63 -14.29 1.73
C GLY A 71 -0.55 -14.78 2.70
N ASP A 72 0.26 -15.72 2.23
CA ASP A 72 1.42 -16.24 2.96
C ASP A 72 2.64 -15.30 2.84
N GLU A 73 3.75 -15.67 3.49
CA GLU A 73 4.96 -14.84 3.47
C GLU A 73 5.51 -14.63 2.05
N THR A 74 5.40 -15.63 1.18
CA THR A 74 5.85 -15.53 -0.21
C THR A 74 5.04 -14.50 -0.98
N VAL A 75 3.71 -14.57 -0.91
CA VAL A 75 2.81 -13.59 -1.54
C VAL A 75 3.05 -12.18 -1.02
N ARG A 76 3.21 -12.02 0.28
CA ARG A 76 3.49 -10.72 0.91
C ARG A 76 4.82 -10.10 0.42
N LYS A 77 5.87 -10.91 0.28
CA LYS A 77 7.16 -10.48 -0.27
C LYS A 77 7.06 -10.18 -1.76
N GLN A 78 6.33 -11.00 -2.52
CA GLN A 78 6.06 -10.75 -3.93
C GLN A 78 5.31 -9.43 -4.13
N GLU A 79 4.29 -9.14 -3.32
CA GLU A 79 3.57 -7.88 -3.39
C GLU A 79 4.46 -6.67 -3.08
N ALA A 80 5.27 -6.76 -2.02
CA ALA A 80 6.23 -5.70 -1.69
C ALA A 80 7.23 -5.47 -2.83
N ALA A 81 7.80 -6.55 -3.40
CA ALA A 81 8.71 -6.45 -4.53
C ALA A 81 8.03 -5.85 -5.77
N ALA A 82 6.78 -6.23 -6.05
CA ALA A 82 6.02 -5.75 -7.20
C ALA A 82 5.70 -4.25 -7.08
N PHE A 83 5.24 -3.81 -5.91
CA PHE A 83 5.02 -2.39 -5.63
C PHE A 83 6.32 -1.60 -5.81
N LEU A 84 7.40 -2.05 -5.14
CA LEU A 84 8.69 -1.38 -5.19
C LEU A 84 9.29 -1.35 -6.61
N ALA A 85 9.10 -2.40 -7.43
CA ALA A 85 9.56 -2.44 -8.80
C ALA A 85 8.82 -1.44 -9.70
N ASN A 86 7.52 -1.28 -9.51
CA ASN A 86 6.75 -0.30 -10.26
C ASN A 86 7.14 1.13 -9.88
N ILE A 87 7.23 1.46 -8.59
CA ILE A 87 7.68 2.80 -8.18
C ILE A 87 9.15 3.07 -8.53
N ASN A 88 10.00 2.03 -8.62
CA ASN A 88 11.35 2.15 -9.14
C ASN A 88 11.35 2.67 -10.59
N HIS A 89 10.48 2.11 -11.43
CA HIS A 89 10.36 2.54 -12.82
C HIS A 89 9.81 3.97 -12.92
N GLU A 90 8.70 4.27 -12.24
CA GLU A 90 8.01 5.56 -12.30
C GLU A 90 8.87 6.74 -11.81
N SER A 91 9.71 6.51 -10.80
CA SER A 91 10.51 7.57 -10.15
C SER A 91 11.99 7.55 -10.51
N GLY A 92 12.42 6.72 -11.46
CA GLY A 92 13.84 6.57 -11.80
C GLY A 92 14.69 6.06 -10.64
N GLY A 93 14.18 5.08 -9.88
CA GLY A 93 14.89 4.53 -8.72
C GLY A 93 14.73 5.36 -7.45
N LEU A 94 13.58 6.01 -7.25
CA LEU A 94 13.31 6.95 -6.14
C LEU A 94 14.24 8.18 -6.17
N VAL A 95 14.50 8.70 -7.37
CA VAL A 95 15.29 9.91 -7.61
C VAL A 95 14.41 11.10 -7.95
N HIS A 96 13.37 10.89 -8.76
CA HIS A 96 12.48 11.95 -9.21
C HIS A 96 11.24 12.03 -8.35
N VAL A 97 10.97 13.21 -7.77
CA VAL A 97 9.77 13.46 -6.93
C VAL A 97 8.61 13.97 -7.78
N GLU A 98 8.89 14.64 -8.88
CA GLU A 98 7.88 15.16 -9.80
C GLU A 98 8.31 14.96 -11.26
N GLU A 99 7.35 14.98 -12.17
CA GLU A 99 7.56 14.81 -13.61
C GLU A 99 8.56 15.84 -14.16
N LEU A 100 9.55 15.33 -14.91
CA LEU A 100 10.63 16.17 -15.45
C LEU A 100 10.18 16.99 -16.67
N ASN A 101 9.25 16.47 -17.47
CA ASN A 101 8.79 17.16 -18.69
C ASN A 101 7.71 18.20 -18.37
N GLN A 102 8.13 19.40 -18.01
CA GLN A 102 7.22 20.50 -17.66
C GLN A 102 6.27 20.89 -18.80
N ALA A 103 6.58 20.59 -20.06
CA ALA A 103 5.68 20.85 -21.18
C ALA A 103 4.38 20.03 -21.11
N ASN A 104 4.40 18.89 -20.41
CA ASN A 104 3.22 18.04 -20.21
C ASN A 104 2.33 18.52 -19.05
N TRP A 105 2.84 19.31 -18.11
CA TRP A 105 2.13 19.65 -16.88
C TRP A 105 0.71 20.19 -17.09
N PRO A 106 0.45 21.07 -18.11
CA PRO A 106 -0.91 21.56 -18.35
C PRO A 106 -1.89 20.50 -18.87
N LEU A 107 -1.40 19.33 -19.30
CA LEU A 107 -2.26 18.26 -19.85
C LEU A 107 -3.08 17.53 -18.78
N TYR A 108 -2.64 17.57 -17.51
CA TYR A 108 -3.22 16.79 -16.43
C TYR A 108 -4.39 17.47 -15.70
N CYS A 109 -4.97 18.51 -16.29
CA CYS A 109 -6.17 19.15 -15.80
C CYS A 109 -7.37 18.78 -16.68
N ASP A 110 -8.26 17.93 -16.16
CA ASP A 110 -9.57 17.70 -16.75
C ASP A 110 -10.54 18.76 -16.22
N ALA A 111 -10.73 19.84 -16.98
CA ALA A 111 -11.60 20.94 -16.62
C ALA A 111 -13.11 20.57 -16.66
N ALA A 112 -13.47 19.42 -17.22
CA ALA A 112 -14.85 18.92 -17.22
C ALA A 112 -15.29 18.34 -15.88
N GLN A 113 -14.32 18.05 -14.98
CA GLN A 113 -14.66 17.65 -13.62
C GLN A 113 -15.40 18.76 -12.88
N PRO A 114 -16.42 18.44 -12.04
CA PRO A 114 -17.25 19.45 -11.39
C PRO A 114 -16.49 20.39 -10.45
N TYR A 115 -15.32 19.98 -9.98
CA TYR A 115 -14.42 20.79 -9.13
C TYR A 115 -13.31 21.50 -9.94
N GLY A 116 -13.20 21.23 -11.24
CA GLY A 116 -12.17 21.82 -12.11
C GLY A 116 -10.74 21.59 -11.63
N CYS A 117 -9.90 22.61 -11.77
CA CYS A 117 -8.50 22.58 -11.41
C CYS A 117 -8.14 23.77 -10.47
N PRO A 118 -8.58 23.75 -9.20
CA PRO A 118 -8.47 24.91 -8.30
C PRO A 118 -7.02 25.31 -8.00
N ALA A 119 -6.06 24.38 -8.00
CA ALA A 119 -4.65 24.69 -7.80
C ALA A 119 -3.96 25.24 -9.07
N GLY A 120 -4.66 25.25 -10.21
CA GLY A 120 -4.16 25.70 -11.50
C GLY A 120 -4.00 24.56 -12.50
N GLN A 121 -4.01 24.93 -13.80
CA GLN A 121 -4.00 23.94 -14.89
C GLN A 121 -2.76 23.03 -14.89
N ALA A 122 -1.59 23.57 -14.57
CA ALA A 122 -0.33 22.83 -14.55
C ALA A 122 -0.05 22.11 -13.23
N ALA A 123 -0.99 22.18 -12.24
CA ALA A 123 -0.73 21.75 -10.88
C ALA A 123 -0.83 20.23 -10.64
N TYR A 124 -1.39 19.47 -11.58
CA TYR A 124 -1.74 18.04 -11.36
C TYR A 124 -0.85 17.07 -12.14
N HIS A 125 0.37 17.50 -12.47
CA HIS A 125 1.38 16.66 -13.08
C HIS A 125 1.87 15.56 -12.14
N GLY A 126 2.61 14.58 -12.67
CA GLY A 126 3.09 13.43 -11.93
C GLY A 126 3.94 13.81 -10.72
N ARG A 127 3.56 13.31 -9.52
CA ARG A 127 4.33 13.46 -8.28
C ARG A 127 4.39 12.18 -7.46
N GLY A 128 5.41 12.13 -6.61
CA GLY A 128 5.64 10.99 -5.73
C GLY A 128 6.16 9.76 -6.48
N PRO A 129 6.31 8.63 -5.76
CA PRO A 129 6.98 7.45 -6.31
C PRO A 129 6.16 6.75 -7.40
N ILE A 130 4.81 6.92 -7.42
CA ILE A 130 3.91 6.35 -8.43
C ILE A 130 3.57 7.33 -9.55
N GLN A 131 4.09 8.57 -9.50
CA GLN A 131 3.77 9.63 -10.46
C GLN A 131 2.26 9.91 -10.54
N LEU A 132 1.63 10.10 -9.36
CA LEU A 132 0.21 10.48 -9.27
C LEU A 132 -0.04 11.70 -10.16
N SER A 133 -0.95 11.56 -11.13
CA SER A 133 -1.27 12.58 -12.13
C SER A 133 -2.77 12.74 -12.28
N TRP A 134 -3.22 13.86 -12.84
CA TRP A 134 -4.60 14.26 -13.07
C TRP A 134 -5.35 14.75 -11.83
N ASN A 135 -6.07 15.86 -11.98
CA ASN A 135 -6.86 16.47 -10.90
C ASN A 135 -7.87 15.49 -10.24
N PHE A 136 -8.47 14.61 -11.02
CA PHE A 136 -9.40 13.61 -10.48
C PHE A 136 -8.69 12.55 -9.61
N ASN A 137 -7.46 12.15 -9.93
CA ASN A 137 -6.69 11.24 -9.08
C ASN A 137 -6.19 11.93 -7.81
N TYR A 138 -5.75 13.19 -7.91
CA TYR A 138 -5.41 13.99 -6.72
C TYR A 138 -6.61 14.15 -5.78
N LYS A 139 -7.81 14.43 -6.34
CA LYS A 139 -9.05 14.49 -5.56
C LYS A 139 -9.36 13.17 -4.88
N ALA A 140 -9.38 12.07 -5.65
CA ALA A 140 -9.74 10.75 -5.14
C ALA A 140 -8.74 10.23 -4.09
N ALA A 141 -7.43 10.41 -4.31
CA ALA A 141 -6.41 10.09 -3.33
C ALA A 141 -6.57 10.95 -2.07
N GLY A 142 -6.79 12.26 -2.23
CA GLY A 142 -7.00 13.18 -1.12
C GLY A 142 -8.19 12.79 -0.25
N ASP A 143 -9.35 12.52 -0.87
CA ASP A 143 -10.55 12.07 -0.16
C ASP A 143 -10.30 10.77 0.63
N ALA A 144 -9.63 9.79 0.01
CA ALA A 144 -9.35 8.50 0.63
C ALA A 144 -8.35 8.60 1.79
N LEU A 145 -7.39 9.51 1.70
CA LEU A 145 -6.33 9.71 2.69
C LEU A 145 -6.68 10.76 3.76
N GLY A 146 -7.82 11.47 3.61
CA GLY A 146 -8.19 12.56 4.50
C GLY A 146 -7.31 13.80 4.33
N LEU A 147 -6.77 14.04 3.12
CA LEU A 147 -5.88 15.14 2.76
C LEU A 147 -6.50 16.01 1.65
N ASP A 148 -6.30 17.31 1.69
CA ASP A 148 -6.73 18.20 0.62
C ASP A 148 -5.67 18.26 -0.50
N LEU A 149 -5.52 17.16 -1.26
CA LEU A 149 -4.57 17.10 -2.36
C LEU A 149 -5.05 17.84 -3.62
N LEU A 150 -6.35 18.08 -3.75
CA LEU A 150 -6.88 18.83 -4.89
C LEU A 150 -6.45 20.30 -4.84
N ASN A 151 -6.52 20.95 -3.67
CA ASN A 151 -6.08 22.34 -3.51
C ASN A 151 -4.59 22.47 -3.19
N ASN A 152 -3.98 21.41 -2.62
CA ASN A 152 -2.58 21.39 -2.18
C ASN A 152 -1.82 20.19 -2.77
N PRO A 153 -1.69 20.08 -4.11
CA PRO A 153 -1.04 18.92 -4.75
C PRO A 153 0.45 18.80 -4.39
N ASP A 154 1.09 19.89 -4.02
CA ASP A 154 2.49 19.93 -3.60
C ASP A 154 2.77 19.20 -2.28
N LEU A 155 1.76 18.83 -1.49
CA LEU A 155 1.94 17.93 -0.35
C LEU A 155 2.60 16.61 -0.78
N VAL A 156 2.29 16.10 -1.99
CA VAL A 156 2.87 14.85 -2.51
C VAL A 156 4.38 14.96 -2.78
N LYS A 157 4.92 16.15 -3.05
CA LYS A 157 6.37 16.35 -3.24
C LYS A 157 7.10 16.86 -2.01
N ASN A 158 6.36 17.34 -0.99
CA ASN A 158 6.94 17.95 0.19
C ASN A 158 6.95 17.03 1.42
N ASP A 159 6.12 15.97 1.42
CA ASP A 159 6.02 15.00 2.51
C ASP A 159 6.21 13.58 1.98
N ALA A 160 7.28 12.91 2.46
CA ALA A 160 7.62 11.56 2.02
C ALA A 160 6.56 10.51 2.36
N SER A 161 5.91 10.63 3.52
CA SER A 161 4.81 9.72 3.90
C SER A 161 3.61 9.92 2.99
N VAL A 162 3.21 11.17 2.70
CA VAL A 162 2.12 11.48 1.76
C VAL A 162 2.45 10.97 0.36
N ALA A 163 3.69 11.15 -0.11
CA ALA A 163 4.14 10.64 -1.40
C ALA A 163 3.96 9.12 -1.52
N TYR A 164 4.39 8.36 -0.51
CA TYR A 164 4.18 6.90 -0.51
C TYR A 164 2.73 6.51 -0.30
N GLN A 165 1.96 7.24 0.52
CA GLN A 165 0.53 6.96 0.74
C GLN A 165 -0.27 7.06 -0.57
N THR A 166 0.04 8.01 -1.46
CA THR A 166 -0.61 8.08 -2.78
C THR A 166 -0.29 6.86 -3.64
N GLY A 167 0.94 6.33 -3.55
CA GLY A 167 1.34 5.10 -4.24
C GLY A 167 0.61 3.87 -3.70
N VAL A 168 0.55 3.71 -2.37
CA VAL A 168 -0.17 2.60 -1.73
C VAL A 168 -1.67 2.71 -1.99
N TRP A 169 -2.25 3.91 -1.93
CA TRP A 169 -3.64 4.14 -2.30
C TRP A 169 -3.93 3.66 -3.73
N TYR A 170 -3.10 4.06 -4.70
CA TYR A 170 -3.27 3.62 -6.09
C TYR A 170 -3.20 2.10 -6.19
N TRP A 171 -2.19 1.50 -5.59
CA TRP A 171 -1.96 0.06 -5.57
C TRP A 171 -3.15 -0.73 -5.04
N MET A 172 -3.77 -0.25 -3.98
CA MET A 172 -4.87 -0.93 -3.28
C MET A 172 -6.24 -0.69 -3.91
N THR A 173 -6.44 0.42 -4.65
CA THR A 173 -7.79 0.86 -4.99
C THR A 173 -8.01 1.13 -6.47
N GLN A 174 -6.96 1.32 -7.27
CA GLN A 174 -7.10 1.71 -8.68
C GLN A 174 -6.83 0.53 -9.59
N THR A 175 -7.67 0.38 -10.62
CA THR A 175 -7.48 -0.61 -11.68
C THR A 175 -6.75 -0.03 -12.89
N GLY A 176 -6.77 1.30 -13.04
CA GLY A 176 -6.28 1.97 -14.23
C GLY A 176 -6.83 1.34 -15.51
N PRO A 177 -6.00 1.11 -16.54
CA PRO A 177 -6.41 0.40 -17.75
C PRO A 177 -6.47 -1.13 -17.59
N GLY A 178 -6.13 -1.67 -16.42
CA GLY A 178 -6.20 -3.10 -16.11
C GLY A 178 -7.60 -3.58 -15.72
N SER A 179 -7.70 -4.86 -15.36
CA SER A 179 -8.95 -5.51 -14.96
C SER A 179 -9.07 -5.73 -13.44
N SER A 180 -8.01 -5.46 -12.69
CA SER A 180 -7.93 -5.62 -11.23
C SER A 180 -6.99 -4.57 -10.65
N THR A 181 -7.06 -4.36 -9.33
CA THR A 181 -6.03 -3.57 -8.65
C THR A 181 -4.69 -4.30 -8.70
N PRO A 182 -3.54 -3.60 -8.62
CA PRO A 182 -2.24 -4.27 -8.51
C PRO A 182 -2.16 -5.21 -7.30
N HIS A 183 -2.77 -4.84 -6.17
CA HIS A 183 -2.91 -5.71 -5.00
C HIS A 183 -3.59 -7.04 -5.35
N ASP A 184 -4.79 -6.97 -5.92
CA ASP A 184 -5.54 -8.16 -6.32
C ASP A 184 -4.80 -9.00 -7.36
N ALA A 185 -4.03 -8.37 -8.24
CA ALA A 185 -3.23 -9.06 -9.26
C ALA A 185 -2.20 -10.00 -8.61
N ILE A 186 -1.49 -9.52 -7.57
CA ILE A 186 -0.50 -10.35 -6.88
C ILE A 186 -1.17 -11.37 -5.96
N VAL A 187 -2.08 -10.93 -5.09
CA VAL A 187 -2.68 -11.79 -4.06
C VAL A 187 -3.48 -12.94 -4.66
N ASN A 188 -4.10 -12.74 -5.82
CA ASN A 188 -4.85 -13.77 -6.53
C ASN A 188 -4.04 -14.50 -7.62
N GLY A 189 -2.71 -14.35 -7.65
CA GLY A 189 -1.82 -15.08 -8.55
C GLY A 189 -1.96 -14.73 -10.03
N ARG A 190 -2.48 -13.55 -10.37
CA ARG A 190 -2.58 -13.07 -11.77
C ARG A 190 -1.21 -12.69 -12.35
N GLY A 191 -0.25 -12.38 -11.48
CA GLY A 191 1.15 -12.13 -11.80
C GLY A 191 1.51 -10.66 -11.96
N PHE A 192 2.82 -10.43 -12.05
CA PHE A 192 3.40 -9.08 -12.10
C PHE A 192 2.98 -8.27 -13.31
N GLY A 193 2.81 -8.91 -14.49
CA GLY A 193 2.37 -8.24 -15.71
C GLY A 193 1.02 -7.54 -15.58
N GLU A 194 0.09 -8.08 -14.77
CA GLU A 194 -1.19 -7.42 -14.53
C GLU A 194 -1.03 -6.15 -13.67
N THR A 195 -0.03 -6.07 -12.79
CA THR A 195 0.27 -4.82 -12.07
C THR A 195 0.76 -3.72 -13.01
N ILE A 196 1.57 -4.08 -14.02
CA ILE A 196 2.00 -3.14 -15.08
C ILE A 196 0.78 -2.65 -15.86
N ARG A 197 -0.11 -3.59 -16.22
CA ARG A 197 -1.36 -3.27 -16.94
C ARG A 197 -2.21 -2.27 -16.16
N SER A 198 -2.33 -2.44 -14.86
CA SER A 198 -3.12 -1.54 -14.01
C SER A 198 -2.51 -0.15 -13.87
N ILE A 199 -1.19 -0.03 -13.94
CA ILE A 199 -0.51 1.27 -13.77
C ILE A 199 -0.44 2.03 -15.10
N ASN A 200 0.10 1.41 -16.16
CA ASN A 200 0.36 2.10 -17.43
C ASN A 200 0.09 1.22 -18.67
N GLY A 201 -0.82 0.26 -18.57
CA GLY A 201 -1.06 -0.75 -19.58
C GLY A 201 -1.45 -0.22 -20.95
N SER A 202 -2.13 0.93 -21.03
CA SER A 202 -2.50 1.56 -22.29
C SER A 202 -1.31 1.97 -23.15
N LEU A 203 -0.18 2.29 -22.51
CA LEU A 203 1.04 2.75 -23.21
C LEU A 203 2.11 1.67 -23.31
N GLU A 204 2.16 0.75 -22.34
CA GLU A 204 3.26 -0.20 -22.23
C GLU A 204 2.93 -1.61 -22.70
N CYS A 205 1.71 -2.12 -22.37
CA CYS A 205 1.34 -3.51 -22.62
C CYS A 205 1.00 -3.82 -24.09
N ASN A 206 0.89 -5.11 -24.41
CA ASN A 206 0.55 -5.61 -25.73
C ASN A 206 1.51 -5.12 -26.86
N GLY A 207 2.79 -4.95 -26.49
CA GLY A 207 3.81 -4.48 -27.41
C GLY A 207 3.91 -2.97 -27.57
N GLY A 208 3.17 -2.18 -26.75
CA GLY A 208 3.19 -0.72 -26.77
C GLY A 208 4.58 -0.15 -26.44
N ASN A 209 5.18 -0.60 -25.35
CA ASN A 209 6.56 -0.23 -24.99
C ASN A 209 7.28 -1.40 -24.27
N PRO A 210 7.82 -2.38 -25.03
CA PRO A 210 8.48 -3.55 -24.46
C PRO A 210 9.67 -3.20 -23.56
N ALA A 211 10.39 -2.11 -23.84
CA ALA A 211 11.55 -1.72 -23.05
C ALA A 211 11.16 -1.25 -21.64
N GLN A 212 10.04 -0.53 -21.50
CA GLN A 212 9.52 -0.13 -20.19
C GLN A 212 8.99 -1.34 -19.41
N VAL A 213 8.24 -2.23 -20.06
CA VAL A 213 7.78 -3.50 -19.45
C VAL A 213 8.98 -4.30 -18.94
N GLN A 214 10.03 -4.45 -19.76
CA GLN A 214 11.24 -5.20 -19.35
C GLN A 214 11.96 -4.53 -18.17
N SER A 215 12.07 -3.20 -18.17
CA SER A 215 12.67 -2.46 -17.04
C SER A 215 11.95 -2.74 -15.71
N ARG A 216 10.60 -2.83 -15.73
CA ARG A 216 9.81 -3.18 -14.55
C ARG A 216 10.06 -4.63 -14.12
N ILE A 217 10.11 -5.57 -15.07
CA ILE A 217 10.38 -7.00 -14.83
C ILE A 217 11.76 -7.18 -14.21
N ASP A 218 12.79 -6.54 -14.76
CA ASP A 218 14.16 -6.64 -14.25
C ASP A 218 14.26 -6.14 -12.80
N ALA A 219 13.59 -5.04 -12.48
CA ALA A 219 13.51 -4.53 -11.11
C ALA A 219 12.77 -5.52 -10.19
N TYR A 220 11.65 -6.08 -10.63
CA TYR A 220 10.87 -7.04 -9.86
C TYR A 220 11.67 -8.31 -9.55
N GLN A 221 12.33 -8.91 -10.55
CA GLN A 221 13.15 -10.09 -10.38
C GLN A 221 14.33 -9.83 -9.43
N ARG A 222 14.99 -8.67 -9.55
CA ARG A 222 16.04 -8.27 -8.62
C ARG A 222 15.53 -8.11 -7.20
N PHE A 223 14.34 -7.54 -7.01
CA PHE A 223 13.77 -7.30 -5.68
C PHE A 223 13.27 -8.59 -5.02
N THR A 224 12.65 -9.50 -5.79
CA THR A 224 12.29 -10.82 -5.26
C THR A 224 13.51 -11.63 -4.86
N GLN A 225 14.62 -11.54 -5.61
CA GLN A 225 15.91 -12.15 -5.24
C GLN A 225 16.44 -11.59 -3.92
N ILE A 226 16.39 -10.27 -3.71
CA ILE A 226 16.81 -9.61 -2.44
C ILE A 226 15.93 -10.10 -1.27
N LEU A 227 14.64 -10.34 -1.52
CA LEU A 227 13.70 -10.83 -0.50
C LEU A 227 13.73 -12.36 -0.31
N GLY A 228 14.49 -13.09 -1.14
CA GLY A 228 14.63 -14.54 -1.05
C GLY A 228 13.35 -15.30 -1.42
N VAL A 229 12.62 -14.81 -2.45
CA VAL A 229 11.42 -15.47 -2.99
C VAL A 229 11.47 -15.53 -4.50
N GLU A 230 10.80 -16.52 -5.07
CA GLU A 230 10.61 -16.63 -6.52
C GLU A 230 9.61 -15.56 -7.02
N PRO A 231 9.82 -15.03 -8.23
CA PRO A 231 8.95 -13.97 -8.77
C PRO A 231 7.53 -14.46 -9.18
N GLY A 232 7.33 -15.77 -9.28
CA GLY A 232 6.10 -16.35 -9.82
C GLY A 232 5.99 -16.25 -11.34
N GLY A 233 4.80 -16.54 -11.87
CA GLY A 233 4.51 -16.52 -13.30
C GLY A 233 3.94 -15.18 -13.80
N ASN A 234 3.64 -15.13 -15.13
CA ASN A 234 2.95 -13.99 -15.77
C ASN A 234 3.65 -12.63 -15.51
N LEU A 235 4.95 -12.57 -15.79
CA LEU A 235 5.76 -11.38 -15.51
C LEU A 235 5.47 -10.22 -16.47
N SER A 236 5.09 -10.52 -17.70
CA SER A 236 4.86 -9.53 -18.76
C SER A 236 3.37 -9.32 -19.02
N CYS A 237 3.04 -8.20 -19.63
CA CYS A 237 1.70 -7.87 -20.15
C CYS A 237 1.66 -7.66 -21.71
#